data_55d4965b5a6b81d51edbe6ee01c274fc
#
_entry.id   55d4965b5a6b81d51edbe6ee01c274fc
#
_cell.length_a   1.000
_cell.length_b   1.000
_cell.length_c   1.000
_cell.angle_alpha   90.00
_cell.angle_beta   90.00
_cell.angle_gamma   90.00
#
_symmetry.space_group_name_H-M   'P 1'
#
loop_
_entity.id
_entity.type
_entity.pdbx_description
1 polymer ?
#
loop_
_entity_poly.entity_id
_entity_poly.type
_entity_poly.pdbx_seq_one_letter_code
_entity_poly.pdbx_strand_id
1 'polypeptide(L)'
;MYKRQGRSIETIEQIEQLERPCSMESGGVELMDLLWSDPTENDSVEGLRPNARGPGLVTFGPDRVKQFCENNGLQMLVRAHECVMDGFERFAQGQLLTLFSATNYCGTANNAGAILVLGRDLTLYPKLIHPLPPEAMDSASPGDFDHALWMQEINRERPPTPPRKNNFFGN
;
A
#
# COMPACT_ATOMS: atom_id res chain seq x y z
N MET A 1 17.85 18.96 -13.04
CA MET A 1 16.85 19.53 -12.12
C MET A 1 15.46 19.26 -12.71
N TYR A 2 14.77 18.24 -12.24
CA TYR A 2 13.46 17.85 -12.76
C TYR A 2 12.42 18.85 -12.22
N LYS A 3 11.98 19.78 -13.03
CA LYS A 3 10.86 20.69 -12.69
C LYS A 3 9.56 19.97 -13.03
N ARG A 4 8.86 19.48 -12.03
CA ARG A 4 7.52 18.96 -12.21
C ARG A 4 6.54 20.12 -12.31
N GLN A 5 5.72 20.15 -13.36
CA GLN A 5 4.58 21.04 -13.46
C GLN A 5 3.40 20.38 -12.71
N GLY A 6 3.11 20.84 -11.51
CA GLY A 6 2.00 20.37 -10.69
C GLY A 6 2.22 20.72 -9.22
N ARG A 7 1.15 20.81 -8.43
CA ARG A 7 1.23 20.96 -6.99
C ARG A 7 1.62 19.62 -6.38
N SER A 8 2.68 19.58 -5.56
CA SER A 8 2.95 18.41 -4.73
C SER A 8 1.87 18.29 -3.66
N ILE A 9 1.43 17.06 -3.38
CA ILE A 9 0.58 16.76 -2.23
C ILE A 9 1.44 16.82 -0.98
N GLU A 10 1.07 17.72 -0.06
CA GLU A 10 1.79 17.97 1.19
C GLU A 10 0.94 17.65 2.42
N THR A 11 -0.40 17.61 2.26
CA THR A 11 -1.32 17.36 3.37
C THR A 11 -2.39 16.33 3.03
N ILE A 12 -2.97 15.73 4.09
CA ILE A 12 -4.08 14.78 3.98
C ILE A 12 -5.32 15.49 3.41
N GLU A 13 -5.56 16.73 3.79
CA GLU A 13 -6.71 17.52 3.32
C GLU A 13 -6.68 17.70 1.79
N GLN A 14 -5.49 17.85 1.19
CA GLN A 14 -5.36 17.89 -0.27
C GLN A 14 -5.78 16.55 -0.91
N ILE A 15 -5.48 15.42 -0.28
CA ILE A 15 -5.93 14.10 -0.74
C ILE A 15 -7.46 13.96 -0.60
N GLU A 16 -8.05 14.47 0.47
CA GLU A 16 -9.49 14.43 0.70
C GLU A 16 -10.28 15.26 -0.32
N GLN A 17 -9.68 16.34 -0.82
CA GLN A 17 -10.27 17.23 -1.84
C GLN A 17 -10.25 16.63 -3.26
N LEU A 18 -9.52 15.53 -3.49
CA LEU A 18 -9.55 14.88 -4.79
C LEU A 18 -10.94 14.30 -5.07
N GLU A 19 -11.48 14.68 -6.23
CA GLU A 19 -12.80 14.19 -6.68
C GLU A 19 -12.80 12.68 -6.86
N ARG A 20 -13.84 11.99 -6.36
CA ARG A 20 -14.00 10.53 -6.46
C ARG A 20 -15.46 10.18 -6.73
N PRO A 21 -15.74 9.19 -7.62
CA PRO A 21 -14.78 8.40 -8.40
C PRO A 21 -14.16 9.21 -9.55
N CYS A 22 -12.89 8.95 -9.84
CA CYS A 22 -12.18 9.55 -10.97
C CYS A 22 -11.45 8.47 -11.78
N SER A 23 -11.31 8.70 -13.10
CA SER A 23 -10.46 7.87 -13.94
C SER A 23 -9.02 8.33 -13.85
N MET A 24 -8.08 7.46 -14.26
CA MET A 24 -6.66 7.83 -14.37
C MET A 24 -6.43 9.02 -15.30
N GLU A 25 -7.29 9.18 -16.31
CA GLU A 25 -7.20 10.26 -17.30
C GLU A 25 -7.68 11.60 -16.72
N SER A 26 -8.68 11.58 -15.84
CA SER A 26 -9.27 12.78 -15.25
C SER A 26 -8.63 13.19 -13.92
N GLY A 27 -7.93 12.29 -13.23
CA GLY A 27 -7.42 12.49 -11.88
C GLY A 27 -6.15 13.36 -11.76
N GLY A 28 -5.60 13.80 -12.90
CA GLY A 28 -4.43 14.68 -12.90
C GLY A 28 -3.14 14.04 -12.38
N VAL A 29 -2.12 14.89 -12.21
CA VAL A 29 -0.78 14.48 -11.76
C VAL A 29 -0.82 13.99 -10.30
N GLU A 30 -1.65 14.58 -9.48
CA GLU A 30 -1.78 14.25 -8.05
C GLU A 30 -2.26 12.81 -7.84
N LEU A 31 -3.27 12.39 -8.60
CA LEU A 31 -3.76 11.00 -8.55
C LEU A 31 -2.70 10.02 -9.06
N MET A 32 -2.02 10.38 -10.16
CA MET A 32 -0.93 9.55 -10.72
C MET A 32 0.19 9.35 -9.70
N ASP A 33 0.54 10.39 -8.95
CA ASP A 33 1.57 10.31 -7.92
C ASP A 33 1.16 9.42 -6.76
N LEU A 34 -0.06 9.56 -6.27
CA LEU A 34 -0.58 8.74 -5.17
C LEU A 34 -0.65 7.26 -5.52
N LEU A 35 -0.95 6.92 -6.78
CA LEU A 35 -1.16 5.55 -7.19
C LEU A 35 0.12 4.86 -7.71
N TRP A 36 1.09 5.62 -8.26
CA TRP A 36 2.19 5.05 -9.02
C TRP A 36 3.59 5.43 -8.53
N SER A 37 3.71 6.34 -7.55
CA SER A 37 5.01 6.67 -6.99
C SER A 37 5.52 5.58 -6.06
N ASP A 38 6.83 5.36 -6.10
CA ASP A 38 7.52 4.39 -5.25
C ASP A 38 8.60 5.08 -4.40
N PRO A 39 9.02 4.51 -3.28
CA PRO A 39 10.21 4.98 -2.59
C PRO A 39 11.46 4.77 -3.46
N THR A 40 12.52 5.52 -3.21
CA THR A 40 13.84 5.29 -3.81
C THR A 40 14.43 3.98 -3.27
N GLU A 41 15.43 3.43 -3.96
CA GLU A 41 16.04 2.13 -3.64
C GLU A 41 16.62 2.03 -2.21
N ASN A 42 16.98 3.17 -1.62
CA ASN A 42 17.53 3.21 -0.27
C ASN A 42 17.41 4.62 0.34
N ASP A 43 17.63 4.70 1.66
CA ASP A 43 17.50 5.93 2.45
C ASP A 43 18.56 7.01 2.15
N SER A 44 19.53 6.76 1.28
CA SER A 44 20.54 7.76 0.91
C SER A 44 20.17 8.61 -0.29
N VAL A 45 19.09 8.25 -1.00
CA VAL A 45 18.65 8.93 -2.22
C VAL A 45 17.50 9.87 -1.91
N GLU A 46 17.80 11.13 -1.74
CA GLU A 46 16.81 12.17 -1.44
C GLU A 46 16.14 12.77 -2.70
N GLY A 47 14.99 13.41 -2.47
CA GLY A 47 14.23 14.16 -3.46
C GLY A 47 13.38 13.26 -4.35
N LEU A 48 12.99 13.82 -5.51
CA LEU A 48 12.22 13.10 -6.54
C LEU A 48 13.16 12.65 -7.65
N ARG A 49 12.97 11.43 -8.15
CA ARG A 49 13.70 10.84 -9.28
C ARG A 49 12.72 10.27 -10.30
N PRO A 50 13.10 10.13 -11.56
CA PRO A 50 12.29 9.40 -12.54
C PRO A 50 12.06 7.96 -12.08
N ASN A 51 10.82 7.47 -12.25
CA ASN A 51 10.46 6.10 -11.96
C ASN A 51 10.55 5.24 -13.23
N ALA A 52 11.09 4.04 -13.10
CA ALA A 52 11.19 3.08 -14.20
C ALA A 52 9.82 2.58 -14.72
N ARG A 53 8.75 2.78 -13.95
CA ARG A 53 7.38 2.41 -14.34
C ARG A 53 6.87 3.18 -15.55
N GLY A 54 7.38 4.38 -15.81
CA GLY A 54 7.00 5.13 -17.00
C GLY A 54 7.27 6.64 -16.94
N PRO A 55 7.10 7.31 -18.10
CA PRO A 55 7.31 8.76 -18.20
C PRO A 55 6.39 9.56 -17.26
N GLY A 56 6.95 10.53 -16.56
CA GLY A 56 6.20 11.39 -15.64
C GLY A 56 5.96 10.81 -14.25
N LEU A 57 6.20 9.51 -14.05
CA LEU A 57 6.15 8.89 -12.74
C LEU A 57 7.44 9.14 -11.97
N VAL A 58 7.35 9.14 -10.64
CA VAL A 58 8.49 9.45 -9.79
C VAL A 58 8.73 8.40 -8.72
N THR A 59 9.98 8.32 -8.28
CA THR A 59 10.33 7.80 -6.96
C THR A 59 10.59 8.96 -6.02
N PHE A 60 10.36 8.74 -4.73
CA PHE A 60 10.53 9.74 -3.67
C PHE A 60 11.51 9.25 -2.61
N GLY A 61 12.36 10.17 -2.15
CA GLY A 61 13.34 9.91 -1.11
C GLY A 61 12.78 9.99 0.31
N PRO A 62 13.59 9.60 1.32
CA PRO A 62 13.20 9.62 2.73
C PRO A 62 12.86 11.03 3.24
N ASP A 63 13.47 12.07 2.65
CA ASP A 63 13.19 13.47 2.94
C ASP A 63 11.72 13.83 2.68
N ARG A 64 11.11 13.25 1.63
CA ARG A 64 9.70 13.47 1.28
C ARG A 64 8.75 12.79 2.25
N VAL A 65 9.09 11.56 2.66
CA VAL A 65 8.33 10.83 3.69
C VAL A 65 8.34 11.61 5.00
N LYS A 66 9.52 12.02 5.43
CA LYS A 66 9.69 12.81 6.66
C LYS A 66 8.88 14.09 6.63
N GLN A 67 9.00 14.88 5.55
CA GLN A 67 8.27 16.14 5.38
C GLN A 67 6.76 15.93 5.45
N PHE A 68 6.22 14.89 4.76
CA PHE A 68 4.79 14.62 4.78
C PHE A 68 4.31 14.18 6.17
N CYS A 69 5.06 13.34 6.87
CA CYS A 69 4.75 12.93 8.24
C CYS A 69 4.73 14.13 9.19
N GLU A 70 5.73 15.00 9.12
CA GLU A 70 5.82 16.20 9.95
C GLU A 70 4.66 17.17 9.70
N ASN A 71 4.33 17.42 8.42
CA ASN A 71 3.25 18.34 8.03
C ASN A 71 1.87 17.87 8.53
N ASN A 72 1.69 16.55 8.69
CA ASN A 72 0.40 15.94 9.01
C ASN A 72 0.34 15.33 10.43
N GLY A 73 1.38 15.49 11.24
CA GLY A 73 1.44 14.89 12.58
C GLY A 73 1.38 13.36 12.57
N LEU A 74 1.91 12.72 11.51
CA LEU A 74 1.94 11.28 11.37
C LEU A 74 3.23 10.69 11.91
N GLN A 75 3.13 9.51 12.53
CA GLN A 75 4.31 8.76 12.97
C GLN A 75 4.83 7.85 11.86
N MET A 76 3.95 7.35 10.98
CA MET A 76 4.29 6.40 9.94
C MET A 76 3.28 6.42 8.81
N LEU A 77 3.76 6.07 7.62
CA LEU A 77 2.95 5.75 6.45
C LEU A 77 3.02 4.25 6.17
N VAL A 78 1.90 3.64 5.82
CA VAL A 78 1.84 2.26 5.34
C VAL A 78 1.33 2.26 3.91
N ARG A 79 2.06 1.62 3.03
CA ARG A 79 1.71 1.49 1.61
C ARG A 79 1.87 0.05 1.13
N ALA A 80 1.36 -0.26 -0.03
CA ALA A 80 1.56 -1.52 -0.74
C ALA A 80 2.24 -1.25 -2.11
N HIS A 81 1.80 -1.89 -3.17
CA HIS A 81 2.14 -1.65 -4.57
C HIS A 81 3.45 -2.28 -5.06
N GLU A 82 4.45 -2.48 -4.20
CA GLU A 82 5.71 -3.14 -4.57
C GLU A 82 5.83 -4.51 -3.93
N CYS A 83 6.32 -5.48 -4.72
CA CYS A 83 6.69 -6.78 -4.23
C CYS A 83 7.99 -6.66 -3.43
N VAL A 84 7.92 -6.99 -2.14
CA VAL A 84 9.07 -7.07 -1.24
C VAL A 84 9.28 -8.51 -0.79
N MET A 85 10.55 -8.94 -0.70
CA MET A 85 10.88 -10.36 -0.52
C MET A 85 10.42 -10.93 0.83
N ASP A 86 10.45 -10.12 1.87
CA ASP A 86 10.09 -10.53 3.25
C ASP A 86 8.65 -10.16 3.62
N GLY A 87 7.79 -9.83 2.64
CA GLY A 87 6.39 -9.46 2.85
C GLY A 87 6.18 -8.05 3.40
N PHE A 88 7.18 -7.44 3.99
CA PHE A 88 7.20 -6.02 4.36
C PHE A 88 8.63 -5.48 4.35
N GLU A 89 8.74 -4.19 4.09
CA GLU A 89 10.01 -3.48 4.08
C GLU A 89 9.86 -2.10 4.74
N ARG A 90 10.89 -1.68 5.48
CA ARG A 90 10.93 -0.37 6.12
C ARG A 90 11.83 0.57 5.34
N PHE A 91 11.38 1.82 5.21
CA PHE A 91 12.08 2.89 4.52
C PHE A 91 11.98 4.18 5.36
N ALA A 92 12.82 5.18 5.08
CA ALA A 92 12.86 6.45 5.78
C ALA A 92 12.96 6.28 7.30
N GLN A 93 13.94 5.49 7.75
CA GLN A 93 14.18 5.20 9.18
C GLN A 93 12.94 4.60 9.88
N GLY A 94 12.09 3.90 9.13
CA GLY A 94 10.87 3.27 9.63
C GLY A 94 9.63 4.15 9.58
N GLN A 95 9.71 5.37 9.06
CA GLN A 95 8.54 6.23 8.85
C GLN A 95 7.66 5.81 7.66
N LEU A 96 8.15 4.91 6.80
CA LEU A 96 7.36 4.28 5.75
C LEU A 96 7.53 2.77 5.81
N LEU A 97 6.42 2.06 5.69
CA LEU A 97 6.38 0.61 5.61
C LEU A 97 5.69 0.21 4.30
N THR A 98 6.41 -0.51 3.44
CA THR A 98 5.81 -1.21 2.31
C THR A 98 5.33 -2.57 2.77
N LEU A 99 4.04 -2.87 2.59
CA LEU A 99 3.40 -4.13 2.96
C LEU A 99 2.95 -4.84 1.69
N PHE A 100 3.33 -6.10 1.54
CA PHE A 100 2.97 -6.93 0.40
C PHE A 100 2.45 -8.28 0.87
N SER A 101 1.19 -8.61 0.55
CA SER A 101 0.51 -9.78 1.13
C SER A 101 0.50 -11.00 0.22
N ALA A 102 0.81 -10.85 -1.09
CA ALA A 102 0.84 -11.97 -2.02
C ALA A 102 2.14 -12.77 -1.86
N THR A 103 2.04 -14.07 -1.67
CA THR A 103 3.18 -14.99 -1.63
C THR A 103 3.55 -15.44 -3.04
N ASN A 104 4.83 -15.74 -3.29
CA ASN A 104 5.33 -16.23 -4.58
C ASN A 104 4.72 -15.46 -5.77
N TYR A 105 4.86 -14.13 -5.74
CA TYR A 105 4.24 -13.23 -6.70
C TYR A 105 4.60 -13.59 -8.14
N CYS A 106 3.61 -13.60 -9.02
CA CYS A 106 3.72 -14.08 -10.41
C CYS A 106 4.20 -15.54 -10.55
N GLY A 107 4.16 -16.34 -9.49
CA GLY A 107 4.62 -17.72 -9.48
C GLY A 107 6.15 -17.90 -9.54
N THR A 108 6.91 -16.81 -9.51
CA THR A 108 8.36 -16.82 -9.74
C THR A 108 9.17 -16.05 -8.69
N ALA A 109 8.57 -15.10 -7.99
CA ALA A 109 9.29 -14.25 -7.05
C ALA A 109 9.74 -14.97 -5.77
N ASN A 110 9.08 -16.06 -5.41
CA ASN A 110 9.35 -16.85 -4.19
C ASN A 110 9.44 -16.00 -2.90
N ASN A 111 8.75 -14.86 -2.90
CA ASN A 111 8.67 -13.94 -1.77
C ASN A 111 7.70 -14.45 -0.71
N ALA A 112 7.97 -14.13 0.55
CA ALA A 112 6.96 -14.18 1.59
C ALA A 112 5.93 -13.05 1.39
N GLY A 113 4.71 -13.28 1.86
CA GLY A 113 3.72 -12.24 2.07
C GLY A 113 3.68 -11.82 3.52
N ALA A 114 3.02 -10.71 3.82
CA ALA A 114 2.74 -10.31 5.19
C ALA A 114 1.37 -9.66 5.33
N ILE A 115 0.82 -9.76 6.54
CA ILE A 115 -0.29 -8.93 7.02
C ILE A 115 0.19 -8.10 8.22
N LEU A 116 -0.42 -6.96 8.42
CA LEU A 116 -0.08 -6.07 9.51
C LEU A 116 -1.24 -6.03 10.52
N VAL A 117 -0.96 -6.48 11.74
CA VAL A 117 -1.91 -6.41 12.85
C VAL A 117 -1.65 -5.12 13.61
N LEU A 118 -2.69 -4.30 13.74
CA LEU A 118 -2.65 -3.07 14.53
C LEU A 118 -3.24 -3.33 15.91
N GLY A 119 -2.42 -3.21 16.95
CA GLY A 119 -2.86 -3.27 18.34
C GLY A 119 -3.71 -2.06 18.74
N ARG A 120 -4.44 -2.17 19.84
CA ARG A 120 -5.22 -1.04 20.39
C ARG A 120 -4.34 0.11 20.88
N ASP A 121 -3.10 -0.18 21.21
CA ASP A 121 -2.03 0.75 21.59
C ASP A 121 -1.30 1.34 20.37
N LEU A 122 -1.82 1.09 19.16
CA LEU A 122 -1.23 1.46 17.87
C LEU A 122 0.11 0.77 17.56
N THR A 123 0.48 -0.27 18.32
CA THR A 123 1.66 -1.07 17.99
C THR A 123 1.38 -1.95 16.77
N LEU A 124 2.35 -1.98 15.84
CA LEU A 124 2.26 -2.73 14.61
C LEU A 124 2.96 -4.08 14.73
N TYR A 125 2.26 -5.18 14.42
CA TYR A 125 2.79 -6.54 14.45
C TYR A 125 2.70 -7.15 13.04
N PRO A 126 3.81 -7.22 12.29
CA PRO A 126 3.81 -7.93 11.02
C PRO A 126 3.71 -9.44 11.28
N LYS A 127 2.87 -10.11 10.49
CA LYS A 127 2.72 -11.56 10.44
C LYS A 127 3.10 -12.04 9.06
N LEU A 128 4.14 -12.87 8.99
CA LEU A 128 4.62 -13.42 7.73
C LEU A 128 3.75 -14.59 7.28
N ILE A 129 3.58 -14.69 5.97
CA ILE A 129 2.91 -15.77 5.28
C ILE A 129 3.92 -16.33 4.26
N HIS A 130 4.35 -17.56 4.46
CA HIS A 130 5.29 -18.19 3.53
C HIS A 130 4.55 -18.84 2.37
N PRO A 131 5.14 -18.86 1.15
CA PRO A 131 4.58 -19.60 0.04
C PRO A 131 4.53 -21.10 0.37
N LEU A 132 3.52 -21.77 -0.16
CA LEU A 132 3.46 -23.24 -0.05
C LEU A 132 4.62 -23.86 -0.85
N PRO A 133 5.22 -24.96 -0.34
CA PRO A 133 6.17 -25.74 -1.12
C PRO A 133 5.54 -26.23 -2.43
N PRO A 134 6.28 -26.35 -3.53
CA PRO A 134 5.75 -26.83 -4.81
C PRO A 134 4.99 -28.17 -4.70
N GLU A 135 5.49 -29.09 -3.88
CA GLU A 135 4.86 -30.40 -3.62
C GLU A 135 3.47 -30.30 -2.95
N ALA A 136 3.24 -29.23 -2.17
CA ALA A 136 1.94 -29.00 -1.54
C ALA A 136 0.96 -28.31 -2.51
N MET A 137 1.45 -27.62 -3.55
CA MET A 137 0.60 -27.02 -4.58
C MET A 137 0.03 -28.07 -5.52
N ASP A 138 0.79 -29.12 -5.85
CA ASP A 138 0.34 -30.23 -6.72
C ASP A 138 -0.65 -31.16 -6.01
N SER A 139 -0.62 -31.23 -4.68
CA SER A 139 -1.53 -32.05 -3.89
C SER A 139 -2.84 -31.37 -3.51
N ALA A 140 -2.91 -30.05 -3.62
CA ALA A 140 -4.15 -29.29 -3.39
C ALA A 140 -5.07 -29.44 -4.61
N SER A 141 -5.91 -30.46 -4.59
CA SER A 141 -6.96 -30.61 -5.60
C SER A 141 -7.88 -29.38 -5.57
N PRO A 142 -8.20 -28.78 -6.73
CA PRO A 142 -9.09 -27.59 -6.78
C PRO A 142 -10.51 -27.82 -6.21
N GLY A 143 -10.83 -29.08 -5.85
CA GLY A 143 -12.12 -29.48 -5.31
C GLY A 143 -12.24 -29.55 -3.80
N ASP A 144 -11.12 -29.52 -3.05
CA ASP A 144 -11.16 -29.71 -1.60
C ASP A 144 -11.22 -28.40 -0.79
N PHE A 145 -11.07 -27.24 -1.45
CA PHE A 145 -11.21 -25.96 -0.80
C PHE A 145 -12.64 -25.43 -1.01
N ASP A 146 -13.54 -25.75 -0.09
CA ASP A 146 -14.87 -25.14 -0.09
C ASP A 146 -14.73 -23.66 0.28
N HIS A 147 -14.56 -22.84 -0.77
CA HIS A 147 -14.40 -21.39 -0.67
C HIS A 147 -15.59 -20.73 0.05
N ALA A 148 -16.77 -21.36 -0.01
CA ALA A 148 -17.98 -20.89 0.66
C ALA A 148 -17.90 -21.16 2.17
N LEU A 149 -17.38 -22.30 2.59
CA LEU A 149 -17.23 -22.65 3.99
C LEU A 149 -16.19 -21.78 4.69
N TRP A 150 -15.04 -21.56 4.04
CA TRP A 150 -13.99 -20.68 4.53
C TRP A 150 -14.45 -19.22 4.65
N MET A 151 -15.19 -18.71 3.67
CA MET A 151 -15.77 -17.37 3.73
C MET A 151 -16.84 -17.25 4.81
N GLN A 152 -17.58 -18.30 5.11
CA GLN A 152 -18.53 -18.33 6.22
C GLN A 152 -17.84 -18.31 7.58
N GLU A 153 -16.74 -19.03 7.72
CA GLU A 153 -15.98 -19.11 8.97
C GLU A 153 -15.31 -17.76 9.31
N ILE A 154 -14.70 -17.11 8.33
CA ILE A 154 -14.12 -15.75 8.50
C ILE A 154 -15.18 -14.70 8.82
N ASN A 155 -16.39 -14.84 8.29
CA ASN A 155 -17.47 -13.89 8.52
C ASN A 155 -18.28 -14.14 9.81
N ARG A 156 -18.11 -15.29 10.43
CA ARG A 156 -18.89 -15.68 11.63
C ARG A 156 -18.69 -14.77 12.84
N GLU A 157 -17.50 -14.21 12.98
CA GLU A 157 -17.15 -13.31 14.09
C GLU A 157 -16.92 -11.86 13.63
N ARG A 158 -17.20 -11.58 12.37
CA ARG A 158 -17.01 -10.23 11.83
C ARG A 158 -18.14 -9.33 12.31
N PRO A 159 -17.88 -8.27 13.07
CA PRO A 159 -18.91 -7.30 13.40
C PRO A 159 -19.49 -6.72 12.09
N PRO A 160 -20.81 -6.46 12.06
CA PRO A 160 -21.43 -5.91 10.87
C PRO A 160 -20.71 -4.63 10.46
N THR A 161 -20.43 -4.50 9.18
CA THR A 161 -19.83 -3.27 8.63
C THR A 161 -20.75 -2.10 9.00
N PRO A 162 -20.28 -1.08 9.71
CA PRO A 162 -21.11 0.05 10.05
C PRO A 162 -21.67 0.66 8.75
N PRO A 163 -22.94 1.07 8.73
CA PRO A 163 -23.54 1.69 7.56
C PRO A 163 -22.69 2.89 7.15
N ARG A 164 -22.34 2.97 5.87
CA ARG A 164 -21.73 4.17 5.32
C ARG A 164 -22.64 5.35 5.66
N LYS A 165 -22.16 6.29 6.45
CA LYS A 165 -22.84 7.57 6.59
C LYS A 165 -22.79 8.21 5.21
N ASN A 166 -23.88 8.12 4.47
CA ASN A 166 -24.08 8.94 3.30
C ASN A 166 -24.22 10.37 3.80
N ASN A 167 -23.12 11.08 3.94
CA ASN A 167 -23.15 12.52 3.97
C ASN A 167 -23.40 12.97 2.52
N PHE A 168 -24.63 12.70 2.03
CA PHE A 168 -25.16 13.45 0.90
C PHE A 168 -25.46 14.85 1.46
N PHE A 169 -24.77 15.81 0.90
CA PHE A 169 -24.99 17.22 1.02
C PHE A 169 -26.50 17.52 1.08
N GLY A 170 -26.95 18.00 2.21
CA GLY A 170 -28.23 18.67 2.34
C GLY A 170 -27.94 20.15 2.50
N ASN A 171 -28.31 20.92 1.50
CA ASN A 171 -28.53 22.37 1.40
C ASN A 171 -27.52 23.31 2.08
#